data_98a914bc0db05efe43bea5b7e1472490
#
_entry.id   98a914bc0db05efe43bea5b7e1472490
#
_cell.length_a   1.000
_cell.length_b   1.000
_cell.length_c   1.000
_cell.angle_alpha   90.00
_cell.angle_beta   90.00
_cell.angle_gamma   90.00
#
_symmetry.space_group_name_H-M   'P 1'
#
loop_
_entity.id
_entity.type
_entity.pdbx_description
1 polymer ?
#
loop_
_entity_poly.entity_id
_entity_poly.type
_entity_poly.pdbx_seq_one_letter_code
_entity_poly.pdbx_strand_id
1 'polypeptide(L)'
;TMRVAQRLYENGYITYMRTDSVALSDQAVNAARAQAKELYGAEFVPASKRVYASKSKNAQEAHEAVRPAGDRFRTPSQVRSQLSVDEFKLYELIWKRTVASQMEDAKGSTATVRLGAEATAAAGDHAGDDAEFSASGTVITFRGFLAAYEEGRDVNPELAQDSGKKSQKDEDKRLPVMSEGDALDASEVTADGHTTTPPARYTEASLV
;
A
#
# COMPACT_ATOMS: atom_id res chain seq x y z
N THR A 1 -20.71 -4.24 2.70
CA THR A 1 -20.05 -2.99 2.24
C THR A 1 -21.05 -2.02 1.60
N MET A 2 -21.92 -2.44 0.63
CA MET A 2 -22.86 -1.54 -0.08
C MET A 2 -23.82 -0.77 0.82
N ARG A 3 -24.38 -1.38 1.87
CA ARG A 3 -25.25 -0.67 2.83
C ARG A 3 -24.52 0.46 3.58
N VAL A 4 -23.22 0.23 3.88
CA VAL A 4 -22.38 1.24 4.54
C VAL A 4 -22.08 2.39 3.58
N ALA A 5 -21.74 2.09 2.33
CA ALA A 5 -21.51 3.08 1.29
C ALA A 5 -22.77 3.93 1.02
N GLN A 6 -23.95 3.29 0.96
CA GLN A 6 -25.21 3.97 0.79
C GLN A 6 -25.48 4.98 1.91
N ARG A 7 -25.26 4.59 3.18
CA ARG A 7 -25.42 5.51 4.32
C ARG A 7 -24.43 6.68 4.27
N LEU A 8 -23.18 6.42 3.89
CA LEU A 8 -22.19 7.50 3.71
C LEU A 8 -22.63 8.48 2.62
N TYR A 9 -23.18 8.00 1.52
CA TYR A 9 -23.72 8.84 0.46
C TYR A 9 -24.95 9.64 0.93
N GLU A 10 -25.95 8.97 1.50
CA GLU A 10 -27.20 9.61 1.98
C GLU A 10 -26.93 10.68 3.04
N ASN A 11 -25.89 10.52 3.86
CA ASN A 11 -25.47 11.50 4.86
C ASN A 11 -24.44 12.53 4.33
N GLY A 12 -24.16 12.53 3.03
CA GLY A 12 -23.30 13.53 2.40
C GLY A 12 -21.81 13.42 2.75
N TYR A 13 -21.33 12.23 3.03
CA TYR A 13 -19.89 11.98 3.28
C TYR A 13 -19.12 11.66 2.01
N ILE A 14 -19.76 10.95 1.07
CA ILE A 14 -19.16 10.55 -0.22
C ILE A 14 -20.08 10.88 -1.38
N THR A 15 -19.54 10.83 -2.59
CA THR A 15 -20.33 10.87 -3.83
C THR A 15 -21.09 9.57 -4.04
N TYR A 16 -21.90 9.51 -5.09
CA TYR A 16 -22.74 8.34 -5.38
C TYR A 16 -21.90 7.07 -5.53
N MET A 17 -22.24 6.04 -4.78
CA MET A 17 -21.42 4.83 -4.59
C MET A 17 -21.58 3.77 -5.68
N ARG A 18 -22.61 3.85 -6.53
CA ARG A 18 -22.83 2.90 -7.63
C ARG A 18 -22.32 3.52 -8.93
N THR A 19 -21.02 3.39 -9.17
CA THR A 19 -20.36 3.89 -10.37
C THR A 19 -19.20 2.97 -10.73
N ASP A 20 -18.94 2.84 -12.00
CA ASP A 20 -17.78 2.20 -12.61
C ASP A 20 -16.75 3.23 -13.12
N SER A 21 -17.06 4.52 -12.94
CA SER A 21 -16.18 5.61 -13.33
C SER A 21 -14.96 5.72 -12.42
N VAL A 22 -13.81 5.94 -13.04
CA VAL A 22 -12.55 6.28 -12.37
C VAL A 22 -12.21 7.77 -12.52
N ALA A 23 -13.05 8.53 -13.20
CA ALA A 23 -12.84 9.95 -13.46
C ALA A 23 -13.18 10.80 -12.24
N LEU A 24 -12.36 11.81 -11.97
CA LEU A 24 -12.64 12.86 -10.99
C LEU A 24 -12.93 14.17 -11.72
N SER A 25 -13.89 14.94 -11.20
CA SER A 25 -14.10 16.32 -11.66
C SER A 25 -12.90 17.19 -11.35
N ASP A 26 -12.73 18.28 -12.07
CA ASP A 26 -11.65 19.25 -11.81
C ASP A 26 -11.72 19.80 -10.38
N GLN A 27 -12.90 20.00 -9.84
CA GLN A 27 -13.11 20.40 -8.46
C GLN A 27 -12.54 19.36 -7.47
N ALA A 28 -12.83 18.09 -7.69
CA ALA A 28 -12.34 17.00 -6.85
C ALA A 28 -10.83 16.82 -6.96
N VAL A 29 -10.27 16.94 -8.16
CA VAL A 29 -8.82 16.92 -8.39
C VAL A 29 -8.15 18.04 -7.62
N ASN A 30 -8.68 19.26 -7.70
CA ASN A 30 -8.13 20.41 -6.99
C ASN A 30 -8.22 20.22 -5.46
N ALA A 31 -9.34 19.71 -4.96
CA ALA A 31 -9.51 19.40 -3.53
C ALA A 31 -8.51 18.34 -3.04
N ALA A 32 -8.35 17.25 -3.79
CA ALA A 32 -7.39 16.19 -3.45
C ALA A 32 -5.95 16.71 -3.45
N ARG A 33 -5.56 17.51 -4.45
CA ARG A 33 -4.24 18.10 -4.57
C ARG A 33 -3.96 19.11 -3.46
N ALA A 34 -4.93 19.96 -3.13
CA ALA A 34 -4.80 20.92 -2.03
C ALA A 34 -4.59 20.20 -0.70
N GLN A 35 -5.35 19.14 -0.45
CA GLN A 35 -5.25 18.36 0.78
C GLN A 35 -3.94 17.54 0.84
N ALA A 36 -3.49 16.97 -0.27
CA ALA A 36 -2.20 16.30 -0.36
C ALA A 36 -1.05 17.26 -0.03
N LYS A 37 -1.10 18.49 -0.57
CA LYS A 37 -0.10 19.53 -0.29
C LYS A 37 -0.11 19.97 1.17
N GLU A 38 -1.30 20.12 1.75
CA GLU A 38 -1.46 20.55 3.15
C GLU A 38 -0.93 19.51 4.15
N LEU A 39 -1.19 18.22 3.88
CA LEU A 39 -0.90 17.14 4.85
C LEU A 39 0.48 16.51 4.65
N TYR A 40 1.01 16.49 3.43
CA TYR A 40 2.24 15.75 3.09
C TYR A 40 3.36 16.65 2.56
N GLY A 41 3.04 17.85 2.07
CA GLY A 41 4.01 18.77 1.49
C GLY A 41 3.84 18.96 -0.01
N ALA A 42 4.43 20.02 -0.53
CA ALA A 42 4.32 20.37 -1.95
C ALA A 42 5.01 19.37 -2.88
N GLU A 43 6.07 18.73 -2.40
CA GLU A 43 6.86 17.72 -3.11
C GLU A 43 6.08 16.43 -3.37
N PHE A 44 4.98 16.18 -2.63
CA PHE A 44 4.10 15.05 -2.84
C PHE A 44 3.03 15.29 -3.92
N VAL A 45 2.97 16.47 -4.50
CA VAL A 45 1.97 16.84 -5.50
C VAL A 45 2.63 17.10 -6.84
N PRO A 46 2.37 16.28 -7.88
CA PRO A 46 2.97 16.45 -9.20
C PRO A 46 2.58 17.78 -9.83
N ALA A 47 3.43 18.33 -10.70
CA ALA A 47 3.17 19.59 -11.37
C ALA A 47 1.86 19.56 -12.18
N SER A 48 1.61 18.44 -12.86
CA SER A 48 0.38 18.22 -13.64
C SER A 48 -0.63 17.37 -12.87
N LYS A 49 -1.92 17.64 -13.07
CA LYS A 49 -3.00 16.78 -12.53
C LYS A 49 -2.92 15.39 -13.16
N ARG A 50 -3.21 14.36 -12.37
CA ARG A 50 -3.36 13.00 -12.88
C ARG A 50 -4.77 12.80 -13.40
N VAL A 51 -4.87 12.24 -14.60
CA VAL A 51 -6.14 11.94 -15.26
C VAL A 51 -6.23 10.44 -15.47
N TYR A 52 -7.33 9.86 -15.01
CA TYR A 52 -7.64 8.45 -15.18
C TYR A 52 -8.82 8.32 -16.14
N ALA A 53 -8.65 7.53 -17.19
CA ALA A 53 -9.69 7.23 -18.15
C ALA A 53 -10.24 5.82 -17.92
N SER A 54 -11.55 5.66 -17.97
CA SER A 54 -12.18 4.33 -17.97
C SER A 54 -11.84 3.60 -19.27
N LYS A 55 -11.48 2.33 -19.18
CA LYS A 55 -11.28 1.45 -20.32
C LYS A 55 -12.60 0.84 -20.83
N SER A 56 -13.69 1.01 -20.09
CA SER A 56 -14.99 0.46 -20.44
C SER A 56 -15.63 1.30 -21.54
N LYS A 57 -15.96 0.65 -22.68
CA LYS A 57 -16.69 1.27 -23.79
C LYS A 57 -18.13 1.68 -23.42
N ASN A 58 -18.64 1.18 -22.29
CA ASN A 58 -20.01 1.41 -21.81
C ASN A 58 -20.02 2.21 -20.49
N ALA A 59 -18.90 2.80 -20.07
CA ALA A 59 -18.88 3.67 -18.91
C ALA A 59 -19.89 4.82 -19.16
N GLN A 60 -20.83 5.00 -18.24
CA GLN A 60 -21.72 6.15 -18.27
C GLN A 60 -20.84 7.39 -18.02
N GLU A 61 -20.51 8.12 -19.06
CA GLU A 61 -19.59 9.29 -19.05
C GLU A 61 -20.01 10.38 -18.05
N ALA A 62 -21.25 10.32 -17.58
CA ALA A 62 -21.82 11.30 -16.64
C ALA A 62 -21.48 11.02 -15.16
N HIS A 63 -20.87 9.90 -14.82
CA HIS A 63 -20.63 9.52 -13.43
C HIS A 63 -19.19 9.81 -13.02
N GLU A 64 -19.04 10.39 -11.85
CA GLU A 64 -17.76 10.59 -11.19
C GLU A 64 -17.38 9.35 -10.37
N ALA A 65 -16.09 9.17 -10.13
CA ALA A 65 -15.61 8.14 -9.20
C ALA A 65 -16.13 8.40 -7.78
N VAL A 66 -16.22 7.34 -6.98
CA VAL A 66 -16.54 7.46 -5.55
C VAL A 66 -15.41 8.21 -4.85
N ARG A 67 -15.74 9.30 -4.19
CA ARG A 67 -14.81 10.17 -3.47
C ARG A 67 -15.47 10.83 -2.26
N PRO A 68 -14.71 11.45 -1.36
CA PRO A 68 -15.27 12.33 -0.34
C PRO A 68 -16.10 13.44 -0.97
N ALA A 69 -17.25 13.76 -0.38
CA ALA A 69 -18.15 14.78 -0.88
C ALA A 69 -17.60 16.20 -0.65
N GLY A 70 -18.08 17.12 -1.48
CA GLY A 70 -17.75 18.55 -1.38
C GLY A 70 -16.50 18.95 -2.18
N ASP A 71 -16.14 20.21 -2.05
CA ASP A 71 -15.01 20.89 -2.70
C ASP A 71 -13.78 21.01 -1.76
N ARG A 72 -13.97 20.73 -0.49
CA ARG A 72 -12.93 20.54 0.54
C ARG A 72 -13.24 19.25 1.27
N PHE A 73 -12.37 18.27 1.13
CA PHE A 73 -12.58 16.98 1.76
C PHE A 73 -12.40 17.08 3.27
N ARG A 74 -13.36 16.57 4.03
CA ARG A 74 -13.17 16.38 5.46
C ARG A 74 -12.12 15.29 5.67
N THR A 75 -11.13 15.55 6.51
CA THR A 75 -10.15 14.52 6.85
C THR A 75 -10.79 13.39 7.67
N PRO A 76 -10.22 12.17 7.65
CA PRO A 76 -10.71 11.09 8.50
C PRO A 76 -10.83 11.49 9.98
N SER A 77 -9.89 12.26 10.52
CA SER A 77 -9.93 12.74 11.89
C SER A 77 -11.15 13.64 12.19
N GLN A 78 -11.55 14.47 11.23
CA GLN A 78 -12.71 15.37 11.39
C GLN A 78 -14.06 14.65 11.40
N VAL A 79 -14.15 13.46 10.80
CA VAL A 79 -15.41 12.70 10.73
C VAL A 79 -15.47 11.52 11.69
N ARG A 80 -14.37 11.21 12.37
CA ARG A 80 -14.24 10.03 13.24
C ARG A 80 -15.35 9.90 14.27
N SER A 81 -15.70 10.99 14.94
CA SER A 81 -16.73 11.00 16.00
C SER A 81 -18.17 10.96 15.45
N GLN A 82 -18.36 11.14 14.15
CA GLN A 82 -19.67 11.25 13.50
C GLN A 82 -20.08 9.92 12.85
N LEU A 83 -19.13 8.98 12.67
CA LEU A 83 -19.31 7.75 11.91
C LEU A 83 -19.19 6.53 12.82
N SER A 84 -19.95 5.50 12.53
CA SER A 84 -19.71 4.16 13.07
C SER A 84 -18.36 3.62 12.62
N VAL A 85 -17.88 2.56 13.27
CA VAL A 85 -16.56 1.95 12.94
C VAL A 85 -16.47 1.54 11.47
N ASP A 86 -17.53 0.92 10.94
CA ASP A 86 -17.53 0.45 9.55
C ASP A 86 -17.63 1.59 8.55
N GLU A 87 -18.44 2.61 8.84
CA GLU A 87 -18.54 3.81 8.03
C GLU A 87 -17.23 4.57 8.02
N PHE A 88 -16.59 4.69 9.18
CA PHE A 88 -15.29 5.34 9.29
C PHE A 88 -14.22 4.62 8.47
N LYS A 89 -14.11 3.29 8.58
CA LYS A 89 -13.14 2.49 7.81
C LYS A 89 -13.34 2.67 6.31
N LEU A 90 -14.59 2.64 5.85
CA LEU A 90 -14.89 2.81 4.43
C LEU A 90 -14.61 4.24 3.96
N TYR A 91 -15.00 5.25 4.75
CA TYR A 91 -14.70 6.65 4.46
C TYR A 91 -13.19 6.90 4.37
N GLU A 92 -12.43 6.41 5.36
CA GLU A 92 -10.97 6.55 5.40
C GLU A 92 -10.31 5.92 4.18
N LEU A 93 -10.76 4.73 3.76
CA LEU A 93 -10.28 4.06 2.56
C LEU A 93 -10.52 4.90 1.30
N ILE A 94 -11.76 5.39 1.12
CA ILE A 94 -12.14 6.22 -0.02
C ILE A 94 -11.33 7.51 -0.03
N TRP A 95 -11.18 8.16 1.13
CA TRP A 95 -10.41 9.39 1.29
C TRP A 95 -8.93 9.16 0.93
N LYS A 96 -8.30 8.13 1.50
CA LYS A 96 -6.90 7.77 1.23
C LYS A 96 -6.65 7.51 -0.26
N ARG A 97 -7.51 6.72 -0.90
CA ARG A 97 -7.38 6.42 -2.34
C ARG A 97 -7.57 7.67 -3.20
N THR A 98 -8.54 8.51 -2.87
CA THR A 98 -8.79 9.75 -3.61
C THR A 98 -7.60 10.70 -3.52
N VAL A 99 -7.05 10.94 -2.33
CA VAL A 99 -5.89 11.82 -2.14
C VAL A 99 -4.66 11.21 -2.80
N ALA A 100 -4.37 9.94 -2.57
CA ALA A 100 -3.23 9.23 -3.17
C ALA A 100 -3.26 9.25 -4.70
N SER A 101 -4.46 9.20 -5.31
CA SER A 101 -4.61 9.24 -6.77
C SER A 101 -4.04 10.51 -7.40
N GLN A 102 -3.90 11.58 -6.65
CA GLN A 102 -3.39 12.88 -7.12
C GLN A 102 -1.99 13.20 -6.57
N MET A 103 -1.31 12.23 -5.93
CA MET A 103 0.03 12.39 -5.39
C MET A 103 1.11 11.91 -6.36
N GLU A 104 2.35 12.30 -6.09
CA GLU A 104 3.55 11.84 -6.81
C GLU A 104 3.73 10.33 -6.67
N ASP A 105 4.40 9.72 -7.66
CA ASP A 105 4.80 8.32 -7.59
C ASP A 105 5.79 8.09 -6.45
N ALA A 106 5.70 6.93 -5.84
CA ALA A 106 6.77 6.45 -4.99
C ALA A 106 8.04 6.19 -5.82
N LYS A 107 9.20 6.57 -5.29
CA LYS A 107 10.49 6.33 -5.94
C LYS A 107 11.33 5.42 -5.07
N GLY A 108 12.01 4.50 -5.71
CA GLY A 108 12.86 3.54 -5.03
C GLY A 108 13.72 2.77 -6.02
N SER A 109 14.58 1.94 -5.48
CA SER A 109 15.42 1.03 -6.26
C SER A 109 15.29 -0.38 -5.71
N THR A 110 15.36 -1.38 -6.58
CA THR A 110 15.54 -2.76 -6.15
C THR A 110 17.02 -2.97 -5.89
N ALA A 111 17.34 -3.47 -4.69
CA ALA A 111 18.70 -3.82 -4.30
C ALA A 111 18.79 -5.32 -4.02
N THR A 112 19.92 -5.90 -4.37
CA THR A 112 20.30 -7.25 -3.94
C THR A 112 21.60 -7.14 -3.16
N VAL A 113 21.56 -7.56 -1.92
CA VAL A 113 22.73 -7.63 -1.05
C VAL A 113 23.24 -9.07 -1.07
N ARG A 114 24.54 -9.22 -1.24
CA ARG A 114 25.24 -10.51 -1.11
C ARG A 114 26.24 -10.37 0.00
N LEU A 115 26.23 -11.31 0.94
CA LEU A 115 27.14 -11.38 2.06
C LEU A 115 27.95 -12.65 1.93
N GLY A 116 29.26 -12.52 1.80
CA GLY A 116 30.18 -13.65 1.83
C GLY A 116 30.70 -13.85 3.25
N ALA A 117 30.83 -15.10 3.67
CA ALA A 117 31.45 -15.48 4.91
C ALA A 117 32.23 -16.78 4.72
N GLU A 118 33.39 -16.90 5.35
CA GLU A 118 34.13 -18.16 5.43
C GLU A 118 33.73 -18.91 6.69
N ALA A 119 33.46 -20.20 6.56
CA ALA A 119 33.09 -21.05 7.67
C ALA A 119 34.28 -21.23 8.62
N THR A 120 34.06 -20.99 9.89
CA THR A 120 35.12 -21.10 10.92
C THR A 120 35.41 -22.56 11.29
N ALA A 121 36.46 -22.80 12.05
CA ALA A 121 36.81 -24.12 12.56
C ALA A 121 35.69 -24.81 13.37
N ALA A 122 34.75 -24.05 13.92
CA ALA A 122 33.56 -24.58 14.61
C ALA A 122 32.61 -25.34 13.67
N ALA A 123 32.71 -25.16 12.35
CA ALA A 123 31.90 -25.85 11.34
C ALA A 123 32.39 -27.30 11.04
N GLY A 124 33.43 -27.79 11.75
CA GLY A 124 33.96 -29.14 11.57
C GLY A 124 34.47 -29.39 10.16
N ASP A 125 33.95 -30.42 9.50
CA ASP A 125 34.33 -30.80 8.12
C ASP A 125 34.07 -29.71 7.06
N HIS A 126 33.29 -28.69 7.39
CA HIS A 126 32.98 -27.53 6.53
C HIS A 126 33.82 -26.29 6.86
N ALA A 127 34.85 -26.44 7.73
CA ALA A 127 35.74 -25.32 8.05
C ALA A 127 36.51 -24.89 6.79
N GLY A 128 36.44 -23.58 6.49
CA GLY A 128 37.05 -23.01 5.28
C GLY A 128 36.13 -23.02 4.04
N ASP A 129 34.92 -23.58 4.15
CA ASP A 129 33.94 -23.47 3.08
C ASP A 129 33.41 -22.04 2.97
N ASP A 130 33.23 -21.54 1.75
CA ASP A 130 32.60 -20.27 1.49
C ASP A 130 31.07 -20.40 1.62
N ALA A 131 30.47 -19.50 2.42
CA ALA A 131 29.05 -19.35 2.56
C ALA A 131 28.60 -18.02 1.95
N GLU A 132 27.60 -18.04 1.08
CA GLU A 132 26.98 -16.84 0.54
C GLU A 132 25.52 -16.71 1.00
N PHE A 133 25.20 -15.57 1.57
CA PHE A 133 23.84 -15.18 1.91
C PHE A 133 23.37 -14.08 0.95
N SER A 134 22.13 -14.12 0.53
CA SER A 134 21.58 -13.08 -0.33
C SER A 134 20.21 -12.61 0.15
N ALA A 135 19.98 -11.31 0.08
CA ALA A 135 18.68 -10.69 0.30
C ALA A 135 18.37 -9.72 -0.83
N SER A 136 17.17 -9.79 -1.36
CA SER A 136 16.70 -8.84 -2.38
C SER A 136 15.46 -8.13 -1.89
N GLY A 137 15.42 -6.82 -2.06
CA GLY A 137 14.29 -6.02 -1.62
C GLY A 137 14.26 -4.65 -2.29
N THR A 138 13.23 -3.88 -1.97
CA THR A 138 13.07 -2.52 -2.47
C THR A 138 13.44 -1.52 -1.39
N VAL A 139 14.34 -0.60 -1.75
CA VAL A 139 14.65 0.59 -0.94
C VAL A 139 13.78 1.73 -1.44
N ILE A 140 12.84 2.21 -0.63
CA ILE A 140 12.00 3.36 -0.97
C ILE A 140 12.74 4.62 -0.54
N THR A 141 13.13 5.44 -1.52
CA THR A 141 13.83 6.71 -1.30
C THR A 141 12.88 7.88 -1.17
N PHE A 142 11.70 7.80 -1.80
CA PHE A 142 10.62 8.77 -1.68
C PHE A 142 9.28 8.04 -1.65
N ARG A 143 8.48 8.26 -0.62
CA ARG A 143 7.24 7.50 -0.43
C ARG A 143 6.13 7.87 -1.43
N GLY A 144 6.10 9.12 -1.93
CA GLY A 144 5.04 9.56 -2.82
C GLY A 144 3.65 9.22 -2.28
N PHE A 145 2.77 8.67 -3.12
CA PHE A 145 1.42 8.25 -2.74
C PHE A 145 1.36 7.21 -1.61
N LEU A 146 2.42 6.43 -1.41
CA LEU A 146 2.49 5.47 -0.29
C LEU A 146 2.49 6.14 1.09
N ALA A 147 2.69 7.46 1.16
CA ALA A 147 2.52 8.20 2.41
C ALA A 147 1.04 8.28 2.83
N ALA A 148 0.13 8.31 1.86
CA ALA A 148 -1.31 8.37 2.11
C ALA A 148 -1.98 7.01 2.07
N TYR A 149 -1.54 6.10 1.20
CA TYR A 149 -2.22 4.83 0.96
C TYR A 149 -1.25 3.71 0.60
N GLU A 150 -1.28 2.64 1.37
CA GLU A 150 -0.69 1.35 1.04
C GLU A 150 -1.81 0.31 0.90
N GLU A 151 -1.82 -0.41 -0.22
CA GLU A 151 -2.84 -1.41 -0.49
C GLU A 151 -2.60 -2.66 0.35
N GLY A 152 -3.63 -3.09 1.09
CA GLY A 152 -3.60 -4.37 1.80
C GLY A 152 -3.71 -5.52 0.81
N ARG A 153 -3.07 -6.64 1.10
CA ARG A 153 -3.21 -7.88 0.32
C ARG A 153 -4.13 -8.85 1.03
N ASP A 154 -4.86 -9.66 0.25
CA ASP A 154 -5.62 -10.78 0.78
C ASP A 154 -4.65 -11.81 1.36
N VAL A 155 -4.77 -12.09 2.66
CA VAL A 155 -4.05 -13.18 3.32
C VAL A 155 -4.95 -14.41 3.34
N ASN A 156 -4.38 -15.57 3.05
CA ASN A 156 -5.09 -16.83 3.19
C ASN A 156 -5.37 -17.07 4.69
N PRO A 157 -6.65 -17.09 5.14
CA PRO A 157 -6.99 -17.27 6.55
C PRO A 157 -6.53 -18.60 7.13
N GLU A 158 -6.40 -19.64 6.29
CA GLU A 158 -5.96 -20.98 6.70
C GLU A 158 -4.48 -21.02 7.04
N LEU A 159 -3.67 -20.18 6.40
CA LEU A 159 -2.23 -20.04 6.66
C LEU A 159 -1.93 -19.04 7.80
N ALA A 160 -2.88 -18.13 8.09
CA ALA A 160 -2.73 -17.15 9.15
C ALA A 160 -2.87 -17.74 10.55
N GLN A 161 -3.43 -18.94 10.69
CA GLN A 161 -3.61 -19.61 11.99
C GLN A 161 -2.33 -20.28 12.50
N ASP A 162 -1.39 -20.63 11.63
CA ASP A 162 -0.17 -21.34 12.02
C ASP A 162 1.04 -20.41 12.27
N SER A 163 0.94 -19.16 11.85
CA SER A 163 1.96 -18.16 12.13
C SER A 163 1.32 -16.98 12.87
N GLY A 164 1.54 -16.88 14.17
CA GLY A 164 1.21 -15.68 14.97
C GLY A 164 1.99 -14.42 14.51
N LYS A 165 2.41 -14.38 13.26
CA LYS A 165 3.15 -13.31 12.59
C LYS A 165 2.21 -12.60 11.62
N LYS A 166 1.68 -11.44 12.05
CA LYS A 166 1.12 -10.40 11.16
C LYS A 166 2.07 -10.23 9.98
N SER A 167 1.52 -10.21 8.77
CA SER A 167 2.12 -9.92 7.45
C SER A 167 3.50 -9.22 7.44
N GLN A 168 4.51 -9.86 7.99
CA GLN A 168 5.92 -9.43 7.92
C GLN A 168 6.46 -9.50 6.48
N LYS A 169 5.82 -10.26 5.60
CA LYS A 169 6.33 -10.53 4.23
C LYS A 169 6.48 -9.31 3.32
N ASP A 170 5.82 -8.20 3.58
CA ASP A 170 5.99 -6.99 2.77
C ASP A 170 6.97 -6.00 3.44
N GLU A 171 7.13 -6.04 4.76
CA GLU A 171 8.21 -5.35 5.45
C GLU A 171 9.55 -6.07 5.20
N ASP A 172 9.55 -7.41 5.15
CA ASP A 172 10.73 -8.23 4.86
C ASP A 172 11.32 -8.03 3.45
N LYS A 173 10.58 -7.38 2.54
CA LYS A 173 11.08 -7.02 1.20
C LYS A 173 11.65 -5.61 1.12
N ARG A 174 11.66 -4.87 2.21
CA ARG A 174 12.27 -3.55 2.29
C ARG A 174 13.64 -3.67 2.89
N LEU A 175 14.65 -3.42 2.09
CA LEU A 175 16.04 -3.34 2.58
C LEU A 175 16.31 -1.90 3.07
N PRO A 176 17.12 -1.73 4.13
CA PRO A 176 17.66 -0.43 4.49
C PRO A 176 18.59 0.09 3.37
N VAL A 177 18.89 1.37 3.39
CA VAL A 177 19.92 1.94 2.53
C VAL A 177 21.27 1.43 3.03
N MET A 178 22.00 0.74 2.17
CA MET A 178 23.31 0.18 2.47
C MET A 178 24.28 0.48 1.34
N SER A 179 25.58 0.53 1.69
CA SER A 179 26.67 0.70 0.74
C SER A 179 27.63 -0.48 0.84
N GLU A 180 28.36 -0.74 -0.23
CA GLU A 180 29.42 -1.75 -0.23
C GLU A 180 30.47 -1.40 0.83
N GLY A 181 30.80 -2.37 1.68
CA GLY A 181 31.74 -2.22 2.78
C GLY A 181 31.13 -1.79 4.13
N ASP A 182 29.80 -1.62 4.19
CA ASP A 182 29.13 -1.39 5.47
C ASP A 182 29.33 -2.59 6.40
N ALA A 183 29.67 -2.32 7.68
CA ALA A 183 29.77 -3.36 8.69
C ALA A 183 28.39 -3.88 9.07
N LEU A 184 28.24 -5.20 9.12
CA LEU A 184 27.01 -5.86 9.50
C LEU A 184 27.26 -6.79 10.69
N ASP A 185 26.35 -6.80 11.65
CA ASP A 185 26.36 -7.70 12.78
C ASP A 185 25.36 -8.84 12.55
N ALA A 186 25.84 -10.08 12.52
CA ALA A 186 24.98 -11.26 12.51
C ALA A 186 24.57 -11.60 13.94
N SER A 187 23.32 -11.31 14.30
CA SER A 187 22.79 -11.60 15.64
C SER A 187 22.37 -13.06 15.79
N GLU A 188 21.85 -13.66 14.72
CA GLU A 188 21.37 -15.04 14.70
C GLU A 188 21.42 -15.61 13.29
N VAL A 189 21.80 -16.87 13.16
CA VAL A 189 21.74 -17.65 11.92
C VAL A 189 20.92 -18.90 12.18
N THR A 190 19.77 -19.01 11.49
CA THR A 190 18.84 -20.13 11.65
C THR A 190 18.70 -20.92 10.35
N ALA A 191 18.54 -22.23 10.46
CA ALA A 191 18.22 -23.09 9.32
C ALA A 191 16.72 -23.39 9.31
N ASP A 192 16.00 -22.76 8.40
CA ASP A 192 14.56 -22.92 8.27
C ASP A 192 14.20 -23.71 7.01
N GLY A 193 13.37 -24.76 7.18
CA GLY A 193 12.80 -25.50 6.06
C GLY A 193 11.62 -24.74 5.44
N HIS A 194 11.61 -24.60 4.12
CA HIS A 194 10.51 -23.96 3.39
C HIS A 194 9.83 -24.93 2.46
N THR A 195 8.50 -24.92 2.48
CA THR A 195 7.67 -25.67 1.54
C THR A 195 6.86 -24.66 0.70
N THR A 196 6.79 -24.89 -0.61
CA THR A 196 5.95 -24.07 -1.48
C THR A 196 4.47 -24.27 -1.12
N THR A 197 3.76 -23.17 -1.03
CA THR A 197 2.31 -23.18 -0.80
C THR A 197 1.57 -22.71 -2.04
N PRO A 198 0.37 -23.24 -2.31
CA PRO A 198 -0.43 -22.76 -3.43
C PRO A 198 -0.81 -21.29 -3.22
N PRO A 199 -1.11 -20.54 -4.30
CA PRO A 199 -1.63 -19.19 -4.18
C PRO A 199 -2.92 -19.20 -3.34
N ALA A 200 -3.18 -18.07 -2.68
CA ALA A 200 -4.41 -17.87 -1.93
C ALA A 200 -5.63 -18.06 -2.84
N ARG A 201 -6.69 -18.66 -2.31
CA ARG A 201 -7.96 -18.75 -3.02
C ARG A 201 -8.56 -17.35 -3.17
N TYR A 202 -9.31 -17.15 -4.24
CA TYR A 202 -10.06 -15.93 -4.41
C TYR A 202 -11.08 -15.76 -3.27
N THR A 203 -11.14 -14.56 -2.74
CA THR A 203 -12.25 -14.11 -1.91
C THR A 203 -13.35 -13.56 -2.82
N GLU A 204 -14.57 -13.37 -2.30
CA GLU A 204 -15.65 -12.73 -3.06
C GLU A 204 -15.23 -11.34 -3.55
N ALA A 205 -14.41 -10.62 -2.77
CA ALA A 205 -13.92 -9.28 -3.12
C ALA A 205 -12.82 -9.29 -4.19
N SER A 206 -11.98 -10.32 -4.23
CA SER A 206 -10.89 -10.42 -5.21
C SER A 206 -11.29 -11.16 -6.49
N LEU A 207 -12.50 -11.76 -6.52
CA LEU A 207 -13.05 -12.42 -7.69
C LEU A 207 -13.79 -11.45 -8.62
N VAL A 208 -14.28 -10.33 -8.11
CA VAL A 208 -14.98 -9.26 -8.82
C VAL A 208 -13.98 -8.24 -9.32
#